data_8da95fea3b2a7c710f2729f6961b4bb5
#
_entry.id   8da95fea3b2a7c710f2729f6961b4bb5
#
_cell.length_a   1.000
_cell.length_b   1.000
_cell.length_c   1.000
_cell.angle_alpha   90.00
_cell.angle_beta   90.00
_cell.angle_gamma   90.00
#
_symmetry.space_group_name_H-M   'P 1'
#
loop_
_entity.id
_entity.type
_entity.pdbx_description
1 polymer ?
#
loop_
_entity_poly.entity_id
_entity_poly.type
_entity_poly.pdbx_seq_one_letter_code
_entity_poly.pdbx_strand_id
1 'polypeptide(L)'
;MTRALTLALALSATLSGCSTVSGWFADEDELEIRQLKPIEEQFKPKVNWDRDIGDGIDDYFSRLRPVFANDKIYVADRHGDVAALNPENGKVVWEKDFAIFHDEGFLSSITRLWASGESARIGGLSVYGDKVFIGTENGAVMALNAENGEVIWEQSVPGEILASPAQDEGILVINTGSGVLFGLNAETGEQIWQHESDVPPLTLRGISAPAAANGGALVGTATGKLQVNILESGLLAWETAITTPAGATELERIVDVDSAPLLYGGIVYAVSYNGTLAAVELRSGRVIWKREYGSYRNVTMNDNTIFVVDNKSFIYALDRRNGVELWSQGALKQRSLTAAEPIGNYIVVGDKWGFLHWVNQETGKVEARLDLGGDDEDEAIYAAPVKVGDAIVTITRDGTVASITTPQ
;
A
#
# COMPACT_ATOMS: atom_id res chain seq x y z
N MET A 1 -20.49 34.80 -48.97
CA MET A 1 -19.48 34.71 -47.94
C MET A 1 -20.05 34.69 -46.52
N THR A 2 -21.34 34.54 -46.29
CA THR A 2 -22.01 34.62 -44.97
C THR A 2 -22.50 33.28 -44.42
N ARG A 3 -22.31 32.16 -45.12
CA ARG A 3 -22.72 30.81 -44.63
C ARG A 3 -21.57 29.96 -44.06
N ALA A 4 -20.33 30.37 -44.25
CA ALA A 4 -19.16 29.66 -43.72
C ALA A 4 -18.78 30.13 -42.28
N LEU A 5 -19.23 31.34 -41.87
CA LEU A 5 -18.92 31.88 -40.54
C LEU A 5 -19.84 31.34 -39.42
N THR A 6 -21.06 30.90 -39.79
CA THR A 6 -22.02 30.33 -38.84
C THR A 6 -21.74 28.86 -38.47
N LEU A 7 -20.98 28.13 -39.29
CA LEU A 7 -20.61 26.74 -39.00
C LEU A 7 -19.34 26.64 -38.09
N ALA A 8 -18.48 27.67 -38.17
CA ALA A 8 -17.27 27.72 -37.34
C ALA A 8 -17.57 28.13 -35.87
N LEU A 9 -18.66 28.90 -35.63
CA LEU A 9 -19.06 29.26 -34.26
C LEU A 9 -19.86 28.17 -33.56
N ALA A 10 -20.46 27.22 -34.29
CA ALA A 10 -21.18 26.09 -33.68
C ALA A 10 -20.27 24.93 -33.30
N LEU A 11 -19.04 24.85 -33.87
CA LEU A 11 -18.07 23.79 -33.52
C LEU A 11 -17.16 24.16 -32.36
N SER A 12 -17.06 25.45 -31.99
CA SER A 12 -16.25 25.89 -30.83
C SER A 12 -17.00 25.88 -29.51
N ALA A 13 -18.30 25.59 -29.48
CA ALA A 13 -19.13 25.51 -28.29
C ALA A 13 -19.23 24.09 -27.72
N THR A 14 -18.66 23.07 -28.37
CA THR A 14 -18.78 21.66 -27.97
C THR A 14 -17.54 21.09 -27.26
N LEU A 15 -16.50 21.91 -27.07
CA LEU A 15 -15.23 21.46 -26.46
C LEU A 15 -15.04 21.89 -24.99
N SER A 16 -16.02 22.55 -24.38
CA SER A 16 -15.96 22.94 -22.96
C SER A 16 -16.96 22.18 -22.07
N GLY A 17 -17.48 21.03 -22.52
CA GLY A 17 -18.55 20.29 -21.87
C GLY A 17 -18.20 18.92 -21.29
N CYS A 18 -16.92 18.52 -21.26
CA CYS A 18 -16.59 17.16 -20.80
C CYS A 18 -16.56 16.99 -19.27
N SER A 19 -16.37 18.04 -18.49
CA SER A 19 -16.35 17.92 -17.02
C SER A 19 -17.73 18.00 -16.35
N THR A 20 -18.77 18.44 -17.08
CA THR A 20 -20.13 18.59 -16.51
C THR A 20 -21.04 17.37 -16.77
N VAL A 21 -20.63 16.43 -17.62
CA VAL A 21 -21.46 15.29 -18.02
C VAL A 21 -21.20 14.04 -17.15
N SER A 22 -20.02 13.90 -16.58
CA SER A 22 -19.70 12.78 -15.68
C SER A 22 -20.53 12.79 -14.39
N GLY A 23 -20.87 13.97 -13.85
CA GLY A 23 -21.72 14.09 -12.67
C GLY A 23 -23.22 13.76 -12.89
N TRP A 24 -23.68 13.60 -14.15
CA TRP A 24 -25.07 13.27 -14.44
C TRP A 24 -25.38 11.77 -14.42
N PHE A 25 -24.36 10.94 -14.41
CA PHE A 25 -24.45 9.47 -14.33
C PHE A 25 -23.86 8.90 -13.05
N ALA A 26 -23.36 9.75 -12.14
CA ALA A 26 -22.91 9.30 -10.81
C ALA A 26 -24.13 8.95 -9.95
N ASP A 27 -24.00 7.86 -9.20
CA ASP A 27 -25.01 7.44 -8.22
C ASP A 27 -25.18 8.55 -7.18
N GLU A 28 -26.45 8.87 -6.81
CA GLU A 28 -26.74 9.92 -5.81
C GLU A 28 -26.02 9.65 -4.48
N ASP A 29 -25.87 8.37 -4.09
CA ASP A 29 -25.15 7.95 -2.90
C ASP A 29 -23.64 8.26 -3.02
N GLU A 30 -23.04 8.11 -4.19
CA GLU A 30 -21.64 8.42 -4.43
C GLU A 30 -21.37 9.93 -4.38
N LEU A 31 -22.27 10.73 -4.93
CA LEU A 31 -22.19 12.20 -4.85
C LEU A 31 -22.27 12.68 -3.40
N GLU A 32 -23.12 12.07 -2.56
CA GLU A 32 -23.22 12.41 -1.14
C GLU A 32 -21.92 12.06 -0.38
N ILE A 33 -21.33 10.88 -0.67
CA ILE A 33 -20.08 10.43 -0.07
C ILE A 33 -18.90 11.33 -0.47
N ARG A 34 -18.87 11.76 -1.73
CA ARG A 34 -17.82 12.66 -2.27
C ARG A 34 -17.84 14.03 -1.59
N GLN A 35 -19.04 14.54 -1.24
CA GLN A 35 -19.17 15.80 -0.54
C GLN A 35 -18.62 15.73 0.88
N LEU A 36 -17.48 16.39 1.10
CA LEU A 36 -16.88 16.49 2.42
C LEU A 36 -17.61 17.55 3.28
N LYS A 37 -18.02 17.12 4.49
CA LYS A 37 -18.59 18.08 5.44
C LYS A 37 -17.51 19.09 5.86
N PRO A 38 -17.89 20.38 6.08
CA PRO A 38 -16.97 21.36 6.64
C PRO A 38 -16.36 20.87 7.95
N ILE A 39 -15.08 21.18 8.16
CA ILE A 39 -14.35 20.92 9.39
C ILE A 39 -13.86 22.23 10.00
N GLU A 40 -13.57 22.21 11.28
CA GLU A 40 -12.86 23.32 11.95
C GLU A 40 -11.36 23.07 11.79
N GLU A 41 -10.78 23.63 10.71
CA GLU A 41 -9.36 23.46 10.42
C GLU A 41 -8.51 24.10 11.52
N GLN A 42 -7.60 23.32 12.10
CA GLN A 42 -6.64 23.79 13.09
C GLN A 42 -5.37 24.30 12.43
N PHE A 43 -5.05 23.82 11.24
CA PHE A 43 -3.90 24.22 10.43
C PHE A 43 -4.15 23.92 8.95
N LYS A 44 -3.31 24.50 8.08
CA LYS A 44 -3.29 24.19 6.65
C LYS A 44 -2.03 23.40 6.32
N PRO A 45 -2.16 22.12 5.90
CA PRO A 45 -1.03 21.36 5.40
C PRO A 45 -0.42 22.06 4.19
N LYS A 46 0.91 21.94 4.02
CA LYS A 46 1.62 22.56 2.91
C LYS A 46 2.40 21.51 2.13
N VAL A 47 2.19 21.48 0.82
CA VAL A 47 3.03 20.72 -0.11
C VAL A 47 4.41 21.37 -0.14
N ASN A 48 5.45 20.59 0.18
CA ASN A 48 6.84 21.02 0.11
C ASN A 48 7.36 20.89 -1.31
N TRP A 49 7.06 19.76 -1.93
CA TRP A 49 7.35 19.42 -3.31
C TRP A 49 6.41 18.29 -3.77
N ASP A 50 6.22 18.20 -5.06
CA ASP A 50 5.59 17.10 -5.78
C ASP A 50 6.43 16.70 -6.99
N ARG A 51 6.26 15.45 -7.45
CA ARG A 51 7.02 14.86 -8.55
C ARG A 51 6.28 13.69 -9.15
N ASP A 52 6.15 13.67 -10.47
CA ASP A 52 5.63 12.52 -11.21
C ASP A 52 6.74 11.48 -11.37
N ILE A 53 6.44 10.24 -11.04
CA ILE A 53 7.31 9.07 -11.19
C ILE A 53 6.54 7.98 -11.91
N GLY A 54 6.94 7.71 -13.15
CA GLY A 54 6.28 6.74 -14.02
C GLY A 54 4.83 7.10 -14.36
N ASP A 55 4.05 6.09 -14.75
CA ASP A 55 2.65 6.19 -15.17
C ASP A 55 1.66 5.69 -14.08
N GLY A 56 2.17 5.46 -12.86
CA GLY A 56 1.35 5.04 -11.72
C GLY A 56 0.91 3.58 -11.77
N ILE A 57 -0.36 3.32 -11.42
CA ILE A 57 -0.89 1.97 -11.28
C ILE A 57 -2.10 1.66 -12.18
N ASP A 58 -2.45 2.52 -13.11
CA ASP A 58 -3.66 2.43 -13.96
C ASP A 58 -4.94 2.17 -13.15
N ASP A 59 -5.84 1.35 -13.70
CA ASP A 59 -7.08 0.89 -13.05
C ASP A 59 -6.87 -0.24 -12.04
N TYR A 60 -5.61 -0.59 -11.74
CA TYR A 60 -5.32 -1.68 -10.82
C TYR A 60 -5.27 -1.19 -9.37
N PHE A 61 -5.73 -2.04 -8.46
CA PHE A 61 -5.49 -1.83 -7.06
C PHE A 61 -4.05 -2.26 -6.72
N SER A 62 -3.27 -1.35 -6.17
CA SER A 62 -1.90 -1.62 -5.70
C SER A 62 -1.69 -1.07 -4.30
N ARG A 63 -0.83 -1.74 -3.53
CA ARG A 63 -0.35 -1.29 -2.22
C ARG A 63 1.09 -0.78 -2.28
N LEU A 64 1.61 -0.56 -3.49
CA LEU A 64 2.92 0.07 -3.66
C LEU A 64 2.91 1.43 -2.97
N ARG A 65 3.80 1.60 -2.02
CA ARG A 65 3.93 2.84 -1.26
C ARG A 65 5.38 3.27 -1.25
N PRO A 66 5.66 4.57 -1.07
CA PRO A 66 7.01 5.05 -0.85
C PRO A 66 7.66 4.35 0.35
N VAL A 67 8.97 4.17 0.30
CA VAL A 67 9.79 3.65 1.40
C VAL A 67 10.85 4.67 1.74
N PHE A 68 10.89 5.12 3.00
CA PHE A 68 11.95 5.99 3.47
C PHE A 68 13.03 5.16 4.16
N ALA A 69 14.23 5.19 3.61
CA ALA A 69 15.43 4.54 4.14
C ALA A 69 16.69 5.24 3.63
N ASN A 70 17.80 5.12 4.34
CA ASN A 70 19.11 5.65 3.92
C ASN A 70 19.06 7.12 3.47
N ASP A 71 18.29 7.95 4.17
CA ASP A 71 18.04 9.36 3.84
C ASP A 71 17.54 9.59 2.40
N LYS A 72 16.82 8.62 1.83
CA LYS A 72 16.18 8.69 0.52
C LYS A 72 14.74 8.16 0.59
N ILE A 73 13.91 8.60 -0.33
CA ILE A 73 12.58 8.06 -0.57
C ILE A 73 12.66 7.19 -1.82
N TYR A 74 12.34 5.91 -1.69
CA TYR A 74 12.27 4.98 -2.80
C TYR A 74 10.82 4.80 -3.19
N VAL A 75 10.56 4.89 -4.48
CA VAL A 75 9.23 4.75 -5.08
C VAL A 75 9.31 3.82 -6.28
N ALA A 76 8.22 3.15 -6.55
CA ALA A 76 8.05 2.37 -7.77
C ALA A 76 6.63 2.53 -8.28
N ASP A 77 6.46 2.49 -9.58
CA ASP A 77 5.17 2.32 -10.22
C ASP A 77 4.95 0.85 -10.63
N ARG A 78 3.73 0.54 -11.09
CA ARG A 78 3.41 -0.81 -11.55
C ARG A 78 4.03 -1.12 -12.90
N HIS A 79 4.30 -0.12 -13.73
CA HIS A 79 4.84 -0.28 -15.08
C HIS A 79 6.30 -0.71 -15.09
N GLY A 80 7.11 -0.25 -14.16
CA GLY A 80 8.50 -0.64 -14.04
C GLY A 80 9.44 0.50 -13.65
N ASP A 81 8.92 1.72 -13.51
CA ASP A 81 9.72 2.84 -13.05
C ASP A 81 10.01 2.71 -11.55
N VAL A 82 11.29 2.78 -11.21
CA VAL A 82 11.80 2.74 -9.84
C VAL A 82 12.75 3.89 -9.64
N ALA A 83 12.51 4.71 -8.64
CA ALA A 83 13.33 5.87 -8.37
C ALA A 83 13.70 6.02 -6.89
N ALA A 84 14.86 6.63 -6.65
CA ALA A 84 15.24 7.17 -5.35
C ALA A 84 15.23 8.68 -5.40
N LEU A 85 14.55 9.31 -4.44
CA LEU A 85 14.35 10.74 -4.36
C LEU A 85 15.02 11.32 -3.12
N ASN A 86 15.49 12.55 -3.25
CA ASN A 86 15.94 13.34 -2.11
C ASN A 86 14.71 13.80 -1.29
N PRO A 87 14.62 13.51 0.03
CA PRO A 87 13.43 13.80 0.82
C PRO A 87 13.15 15.28 1.02
N GLU A 88 14.17 16.16 0.93
CA GLU A 88 14.03 17.59 1.18
C GLU A 88 13.37 18.34 0.00
N ASN A 89 13.62 17.85 -1.25
CA ASN A 89 13.26 18.64 -2.44
C ASN A 89 12.72 17.79 -3.61
N GLY A 90 12.50 16.48 -3.40
CA GLY A 90 11.96 15.57 -4.41
C GLY A 90 12.85 15.36 -5.64
N LYS A 91 14.13 15.79 -5.62
CA LYS A 91 15.02 15.57 -6.76
C LYS A 91 15.36 14.09 -6.89
N VAL A 92 15.28 13.61 -8.13
CA VAL A 92 15.70 12.24 -8.48
C VAL A 92 17.19 12.09 -8.22
N VAL A 93 17.57 11.12 -7.39
CA VAL A 93 18.94 10.68 -7.13
C VAL A 93 19.36 9.69 -8.21
N TRP A 94 18.51 8.69 -8.44
CA TRP A 94 18.57 7.76 -9.56
C TRP A 94 17.17 7.28 -9.93
N GLU A 95 17.03 6.83 -11.17
CA GLU A 95 15.81 6.28 -11.73
C GLU A 95 16.14 5.14 -12.70
N LYS A 96 15.33 4.10 -12.71
CA LYS A 96 15.47 2.92 -13.57
C LYS A 96 14.10 2.51 -14.06
N ASP A 97 14.04 2.12 -15.33
CA ASP A 97 12.85 1.53 -15.97
C ASP A 97 13.11 0.03 -16.20
N PHE A 98 12.27 -0.79 -15.60
CA PHE A 98 12.25 -2.26 -15.71
C PHE A 98 11.15 -2.78 -16.63
N ALA A 99 10.49 -1.91 -17.42
CA ALA A 99 9.53 -2.33 -18.41
C ALA A 99 10.16 -3.32 -19.41
N ILE A 100 9.40 -4.34 -19.82
CA ILE A 100 9.90 -5.43 -20.66
C ILE A 100 9.75 -5.02 -22.13
N PHE A 101 10.87 -5.01 -22.86
CA PHE A 101 10.90 -4.74 -24.29
C PHE A 101 11.23 -6.02 -25.05
N HIS A 102 10.29 -6.50 -25.87
CA HIS A 102 10.46 -7.75 -26.66
C HIS A 102 11.23 -7.57 -27.99
N ASP A 103 11.58 -6.33 -28.38
CA ASP A 103 12.27 -6.04 -29.65
C ASP A 103 13.78 -6.14 -29.53
N GLU A 104 14.34 -7.22 -30.10
CA GLU A 104 15.79 -7.42 -30.27
C GLU A 104 16.34 -6.91 -31.62
N GLY A 105 15.59 -6.06 -32.36
CA GLY A 105 15.97 -5.58 -33.68
C GLY A 105 17.03 -4.49 -33.69
N PHE A 106 17.80 -4.37 -34.81
CA PHE A 106 18.82 -3.33 -35.01
C PHE A 106 18.29 -1.88 -34.85
N LEU A 107 16.95 -1.68 -34.97
CA LEU A 107 16.28 -0.40 -34.78
C LEU A 107 15.66 -0.24 -33.37
N SER A 108 15.83 -1.21 -32.48
CA SER A 108 15.23 -1.21 -31.15
C SER A 108 15.57 0.02 -30.29
N SER A 109 16.80 0.55 -30.44
CA SER A 109 17.22 1.77 -29.73
C SER A 109 16.44 3.03 -30.16
N ILE A 110 15.91 3.05 -31.39
CA ILE A 110 15.13 4.19 -31.93
C ILE A 110 13.65 3.98 -31.61
N THR A 111 13.15 2.75 -31.67
CA THR A 111 11.76 2.43 -31.34
C THR A 111 11.47 2.54 -29.83
N ARG A 112 12.44 2.27 -28.96
CA ARG A 112 12.35 2.48 -27.50
C ARG A 112 12.09 3.93 -27.09
N LEU A 113 12.44 4.92 -27.94
CA LEU A 113 12.13 6.34 -27.70
C LEU A 113 10.65 6.67 -27.89
N TRP A 114 9.86 5.76 -28.48
CA TRP A 114 8.46 5.99 -28.88
C TRP A 114 7.51 4.84 -28.53
N ALA A 115 8.02 3.71 -28.06
CA ALA A 115 7.23 2.55 -27.67
C ALA A 115 7.28 2.38 -26.14
N SER A 116 6.11 2.34 -25.50
CA SER A 116 5.98 1.87 -24.13
C SER A 116 6.31 0.37 -24.07
N GLY A 117 7.19 -0.04 -23.16
CA GLY A 117 7.45 -1.45 -22.87
C GLY A 117 6.22 -2.14 -22.28
N GLU A 118 6.23 -3.49 -22.26
CA GLU A 118 5.26 -4.22 -21.48
C GLU A 118 5.52 -3.98 -19.97
N SER A 119 4.46 -3.72 -19.21
CA SER A 119 4.55 -3.44 -17.77
C SER A 119 5.30 -4.55 -17.01
N ALA A 120 6.27 -4.19 -16.20
CA ALA A 120 6.98 -5.10 -15.29
C ALA A 120 6.08 -5.66 -14.19
N ARG A 121 4.93 -4.99 -13.93
CA ARG A 121 3.93 -5.36 -12.92
C ARG A 121 4.51 -5.44 -11.51
N ILE A 122 5.20 -4.38 -11.10
CA ILE A 122 5.76 -4.31 -9.75
C ILE A 122 4.61 -4.33 -8.75
N GLY A 123 4.65 -5.28 -7.80
CA GLY A 123 3.63 -5.46 -6.76
C GLY A 123 4.16 -5.19 -5.35
N GLY A 124 5.47 -5.16 -5.14
CA GLY A 124 6.08 -4.90 -3.83
C GLY A 124 7.44 -4.28 -3.89
N LEU A 125 7.70 -3.33 -2.98
CA LEU A 125 8.97 -2.62 -2.82
C LEU A 125 9.36 -2.60 -1.34
N SER A 126 10.62 -2.90 -1.03
CA SER A 126 11.20 -2.73 0.31
C SER A 126 12.67 -2.37 0.24
N VAL A 127 13.19 -1.80 1.33
CA VAL A 127 14.61 -1.38 1.42
C VAL A 127 15.18 -1.87 2.73
N TYR A 128 16.29 -2.60 2.66
CA TYR A 128 17.03 -3.10 3.80
C TYR A 128 18.54 -2.98 3.56
N GLY A 129 19.23 -2.30 4.47
CA GLY A 129 20.66 -2.02 4.32
C GLY A 129 20.94 -1.23 3.04
N ASP A 130 21.82 -1.76 2.21
CA ASP A 130 22.23 -1.17 0.94
C ASP A 130 21.45 -1.69 -0.29
N LYS A 131 20.33 -2.39 -0.07
CA LYS A 131 19.54 -3.03 -1.14
C LYS A 131 18.10 -2.58 -1.16
N VAL A 132 17.59 -2.40 -2.39
CA VAL A 132 16.17 -2.26 -2.70
C VAL A 132 15.69 -3.61 -3.24
N PHE A 133 14.65 -4.18 -2.64
CA PHE A 133 14.05 -5.42 -3.09
C PHE A 133 12.71 -5.15 -3.76
N ILE A 134 12.50 -5.75 -4.93
CA ILE A 134 11.31 -5.61 -5.74
C ILE A 134 10.74 -6.98 -6.02
N GLY A 135 9.43 -7.12 -5.88
CA GLY A 135 8.65 -8.27 -6.31
C GLY A 135 7.65 -7.90 -7.39
N THR A 136 7.40 -8.78 -8.36
CA THR A 136 6.47 -8.54 -9.45
C THR A 136 5.31 -9.55 -9.48
N GLU A 137 4.20 -9.17 -10.13
CA GLU A 137 3.06 -10.09 -10.35
C GLU A 137 3.43 -11.30 -11.22
N ASN A 138 4.54 -11.22 -11.96
CA ASN A 138 5.06 -12.34 -12.78
C ASN A 138 6.00 -13.26 -12.00
N GLY A 139 6.21 -13.00 -10.70
CA GLY A 139 7.08 -13.80 -9.84
C GLY A 139 8.56 -13.46 -9.93
N ALA A 140 8.95 -12.40 -10.63
CA ALA A 140 10.33 -11.92 -10.59
C ALA A 140 10.62 -11.23 -9.26
N VAL A 141 11.81 -11.49 -8.72
CA VAL A 141 12.37 -10.86 -7.52
C VAL A 141 13.70 -10.26 -7.89
N MET A 142 13.89 -8.99 -7.60
CA MET A 142 15.12 -8.27 -7.89
C MET A 142 15.70 -7.64 -6.65
N ALA A 143 17.00 -7.65 -6.50
CA ALA A 143 17.73 -6.79 -5.58
C ALA A 143 18.52 -5.75 -6.36
N LEU A 144 18.31 -4.48 -6.04
CA LEU A 144 19.01 -3.36 -6.61
C LEU A 144 19.93 -2.73 -5.57
N ASN A 145 21.01 -2.13 -6.01
CA ASN A 145 21.84 -1.29 -5.18
C ASN A 145 21.07 0.00 -4.80
N ALA A 146 20.91 0.29 -3.52
CA ALA A 146 20.17 1.43 -3.02
C ALA A 146 20.76 2.79 -3.39
N GLU A 147 22.08 2.86 -3.72
CA GLU A 147 22.77 4.11 -4.06
C GLU A 147 22.61 4.51 -5.53
N ASN A 148 22.49 3.53 -6.46
CA ASN A 148 22.52 3.81 -7.90
C ASN A 148 21.48 3.05 -8.73
N GLY A 149 20.67 2.17 -8.10
CA GLY A 149 19.61 1.40 -8.76
C GLY A 149 20.11 0.28 -9.68
N GLU A 150 21.40 -0.07 -9.65
CA GLU A 150 21.94 -1.18 -10.44
C GLU A 150 21.44 -2.53 -9.90
N VAL A 151 21.06 -3.45 -10.81
CA VAL A 151 20.64 -4.81 -10.44
C VAL A 151 21.83 -5.58 -9.88
N ILE A 152 21.70 -6.08 -8.67
CA ILE A 152 22.69 -6.95 -8.02
C ILE A 152 22.41 -8.39 -8.40
N TRP A 153 21.16 -8.81 -8.28
CA TRP A 153 20.67 -10.12 -8.69
C TRP A 153 19.19 -10.08 -9.06
N GLU A 154 18.78 -11.03 -9.87
CA GLU A 154 17.40 -11.29 -10.25
C GLU A 154 17.13 -12.79 -10.11
N GLN A 155 15.95 -13.14 -9.58
CA GLN A 155 15.48 -14.50 -9.39
C GLN A 155 13.99 -14.58 -9.72
N SER A 156 13.50 -15.79 -10.05
CA SER A 156 12.07 -16.04 -10.28
C SER A 156 11.55 -17.06 -9.27
N VAL A 157 10.38 -16.76 -8.71
CA VAL A 157 9.62 -17.68 -7.85
C VAL A 157 8.24 -17.95 -8.45
N PRO A 158 7.66 -19.14 -8.25
CA PRO A 158 6.30 -19.42 -8.69
C PRO A 158 5.26 -18.57 -7.93
N GLY A 159 4.37 -17.90 -8.66
CA GLY A 159 3.25 -17.14 -8.09
C GLY A 159 3.44 -15.62 -8.14
N GLU A 160 2.33 -14.92 -8.02
CA GLU A 160 2.28 -13.45 -8.02
C GLU A 160 2.83 -12.89 -6.71
N ILE A 161 3.68 -11.85 -6.78
CA ILE A 161 4.17 -11.11 -5.61
C ILE A 161 3.47 -9.74 -5.62
N LEU A 162 2.48 -9.58 -4.74
CA LEU A 162 1.65 -8.38 -4.61
C LEU A 162 1.93 -7.60 -3.32
N ALA A 163 2.93 -8.02 -2.56
CA ALA A 163 3.27 -7.44 -1.27
C ALA A 163 4.78 -7.23 -1.15
N SER A 164 5.15 -6.21 -0.38
CA SER A 164 6.56 -5.90 -0.15
C SER A 164 7.29 -7.07 0.51
N PRO A 165 8.44 -7.51 0.01
CA PRO A 165 9.32 -8.47 0.68
C PRO A 165 9.76 -7.97 2.06
N ALA A 166 10.07 -8.89 2.99
CA ALA A 166 10.67 -8.57 4.28
C ALA A 166 12.05 -9.22 4.40
N GLN A 167 12.95 -8.59 5.14
CA GLN A 167 14.30 -9.13 5.31
C GLN A 167 14.72 -9.06 6.79
N ASP A 168 15.32 -10.13 7.31
CA ASP A 168 16.04 -10.16 8.58
C ASP A 168 17.13 -11.23 8.51
N GLU A 169 18.22 -11.04 9.24
CA GLU A 169 19.35 -11.99 9.36
C GLU A 169 19.89 -12.52 8.01
N GLY A 170 19.85 -11.67 6.94
CA GLY A 170 20.33 -12.05 5.60
C GLY A 170 19.37 -12.93 4.78
N ILE A 171 18.15 -13.13 5.25
CA ILE A 171 17.11 -13.90 4.56
C ILE A 171 15.99 -12.95 4.12
N LEU A 172 15.71 -12.96 2.81
CA LEU A 172 14.59 -12.24 2.21
C LEU A 172 13.36 -13.15 2.18
N VAL A 173 12.29 -12.74 2.83
CA VAL A 173 11.03 -13.46 2.89
C VAL A 173 10.05 -12.88 1.88
N ILE A 174 9.48 -13.75 1.05
CA ILE A 174 8.52 -13.38 0.00
C ILE A 174 7.27 -14.23 0.17
N ASN A 175 6.12 -13.59 0.19
CA ASN A 175 4.83 -14.26 0.17
C ASN A 175 4.20 -14.13 -1.23
N THR A 176 3.65 -15.22 -1.76
CA THR A 176 3.04 -15.25 -3.08
C THR A 176 1.54 -15.54 -3.03
N GLY A 177 0.81 -15.10 -4.05
CA GLY A 177 -0.63 -15.34 -4.18
C GLY A 177 -1.02 -16.81 -4.31
N SER A 178 -0.07 -17.68 -4.60
CA SER A 178 -0.26 -19.14 -4.59
C SER A 178 -0.20 -19.76 -3.20
N GLY A 179 0.00 -18.96 -2.13
CA GLY A 179 0.11 -19.43 -0.75
C GLY A 179 1.48 -20.00 -0.39
N VAL A 180 2.50 -19.71 -1.19
CA VAL A 180 3.86 -20.17 -0.93
C VAL A 180 4.69 -19.02 -0.33
N LEU A 181 5.30 -19.27 0.81
CA LEU A 181 6.27 -18.40 1.45
C LEU A 181 7.67 -18.90 1.08
N PHE A 182 8.50 -18.01 0.53
CA PHE A 182 9.89 -18.28 0.15
C PHE A 182 10.85 -17.54 1.07
N GLY A 183 11.95 -18.20 1.43
CA GLY A 183 13.13 -17.60 2.01
C GLY A 183 14.28 -17.65 1.02
N LEU A 184 14.76 -16.48 0.60
CA LEU A 184 15.89 -16.34 -0.32
C LEU A 184 17.09 -15.77 0.43
N ASN A 185 18.27 -16.09 0.01
CA ASN A 185 19.48 -15.40 0.45
C ASN A 185 19.45 -13.95 -0.07
N ALA A 186 19.44 -12.97 0.85
CA ALA A 186 19.31 -11.55 0.48
C ALA A 186 20.50 -11.02 -0.34
N GLU A 187 21.68 -11.69 -0.28
CA GLU A 187 22.88 -11.29 -1.02
C GLU A 187 22.93 -11.89 -2.43
N THR A 188 22.41 -13.11 -2.63
CA THR A 188 22.59 -13.86 -3.89
C THR A 188 21.27 -14.15 -4.62
N GLY A 189 20.13 -14.00 -3.96
CA GLY A 189 18.82 -14.38 -4.49
C GLY A 189 18.56 -15.91 -4.47
N GLU A 190 19.54 -16.74 -4.04
CA GLU A 190 19.34 -18.19 -4.01
C GLU A 190 18.25 -18.59 -3.02
N GLN A 191 17.38 -19.51 -3.44
CA GLN A 191 16.34 -20.04 -2.56
C GLN A 191 16.96 -20.91 -1.46
N ILE A 192 16.68 -20.58 -0.20
CA ILE A 192 17.10 -21.34 0.98
C ILE A 192 16.00 -22.35 1.34
N TRP A 193 14.75 -21.88 1.40
CA TRP A 193 13.59 -22.71 1.75
C TRP A 193 12.31 -22.19 1.11
N GLN A 194 11.28 -23.03 1.13
CA GLN A 194 9.89 -22.66 0.85
C GLN A 194 8.95 -23.35 1.82
N HIS A 195 7.79 -22.73 2.07
CA HIS A 195 6.72 -23.30 2.87
C HIS A 195 5.37 -23.04 2.20
N GLU A 196 4.57 -24.08 2.01
CA GLU A 196 3.26 -24.00 1.36
C GLU A 196 2.15 -23.93 2.40
N SER A 197 1.18 -23.06 2.19
CA SER A 197 -0.04 -22.92 2.98
C SER A 197 -1.26 -23.19 2.12
N ASP A 198 -2.33 -23.69 2.73
CA ASP A 198 -3.59 -23.90 2.04
C ASP A 198 -4.19 -22.57 1.54
N VAL A 199 -4.67 -22.55 0.30
CA VAL A 199 -5.38 -21.43 -0.30
C VAL A 199 -6.81 -21.85 -0.63
N PRO A 200 -7.84 -21.18 -0.10
CA PRO A 200 -9.23 -21.45 -0.45
C PRO A 200 -9.51 -21.16 -1.93
N PRO A 201 -10.54 -21.78 -2.52
CA PRO A 201 -10.92 -21.53 -3.91
C PRO A 201 -11.31 -20.09 -4.22
N LEU A 202 -11.77 -19.35 -3.22
CA LEU A 202 -12.11 -17.93 -3.30
C LEU A 202 -11.38 -17.17 -2.20
N THR A 203 -10.54 -16.23 -2.60
CA THR A 203 -9.77 -15.32 -1.74
C THR A 203 -9.89 -13.90 -2.29
N LEU A 204 -9.56 -12.92 -1.49
CA LEU A 204 -9.24 -11.59 -2.01
C LEU A 204 -7.95 -11.70 -2.84
N ARG A 205 -7.82 -10.87 -3.88
CA ARG A 205 -6.54 -10.72 -4.59
C ARG A 205 -5.56 -9.87 -3.74
N GLY A 206 -5.63 -10.02 -2.43
CA GLY A 206 -4.72 -9.43 -1.46
C GLY A 206 -3.73 -10.50 -0.98
N ILE A 207 -2.54 -10.07 -0.59
CA ILE A 207 -1.53 -10.94 0.00
C ILE A 207 -0.95 -10.21 1.20
N SER A 208 -0.88 -10.90 2.33
CA SER A 208 -0.19 -10.38 3.51
C SER A 208 1.27 -10.09 3.18
N ALA A 209 1.72 -8.87 3.33
CA ALA A 209 3.15 -8.61 3.35
C ALA A 209 3.76 -9.35 4.53
N PRO A 210 4.81 -10.16 4.33
CA PRO A 210 5.47 -10.82 5.43
C PRO A 210 6.14 -9.81 6.36
N ALA A 211 6.36 -10.20 7.60
CA ALA A 211 7.26 -9.52 8.53
C ALA A 211 8.38 -10.50 8.91
N ALA A 212 9.62 -10.02 8.96
CA ALA A 212 10.77 -10.81 9.39
C ALA A 212 11.40 -10.12 10.60
N ALA A 213 11.44 -10.80 11.72
CA ALA A 213 12.04 -10.29 12.95
C ALA A 213 12.23 -11.38 14.01
N ASN A 214 13.25 -11.22 14.83
CA ASN A 214 13.53 -12.11 15.97
C ASN A 214 13.63 -13.60 15.58
N GLY A 215 14.21 -13.91 14.42
CA GLY A 215 14.35 -15.26 13.90
C GLY A 215 13.04 -15.89 13.39
N GLY A 216 12.00 -15.10 13.21
CA GLY A 216 10.70 -15.50 12.69
C GLY A 216 10.33 -14.84 11.39
N ALA A 217 9.73 -15.59 10.45
CA ALA A 217 9.01 -15.10 9.29
C ALA A 217 7.51 -15.22 9.58
N LEU A 218 6.85 -14.06 9.66
CA LEU A 218 5.44 -13.94 10.07
C LEU A 218 4.60 -13.60 8.85
N VAL A 219 3.45 -14.25 8.69
CA VAL A 219 2.55 -13.97 7.57
C VAL A 219 1.09 -14.25 7.94
N GLY A 220 0.18 -13.46 7.41
CA GLY A 220 -1.25 -13.78 7.39
C GLY A 220 -1.58 -14.72 6.22
N THR A 221 -2.52 -15.63 6.42
CA THR A 221 -2.93 -16.58 5.37
C THR A 221 -4.37 -16.32 4.91
N ALA A 222 -4.68 -16.79 3.71
CA ALA A 222 -6.03 -16.72 3.14
C ALA A 222 -7.06 -17.61 3.90
N THR A 223 -6.59 -18.48 4.79
CA THR A 223 -7.44 -19.31 5.67
C THR A 223 -7.77 -18.67 7.01
N GLY A 224 -7.43 -17.38 7.19
CA GLY A 224 -7.76 -16.64 8.42
C GLY A 224 -6.80 -16.89 9.57
N LYS A 225 -5.60 -17.36 9.30
CA LYS A 225 -4.57 -17.65 10.32
C LYS A 225 -3.41 -16.65 10.27
N LEU A 226 -2.78 -16.46 11.39
CA LEU A 226 -1.43 -15.92 11.51
C LEU A 226 -0.47 -17.09 11.65
N GLN A 227 0.55 -17.11 10.81
CA GLN A 227 1.57 -18.14 10.76
C GLN A 227 2.93 -17.56 11.06
N VAL A 228 3.75 -18.29 11.78
CA VAL A 228 5.16 -17.98 12.04
C VAL A 228 6.02 -19.18 11.71
N ASN A 229 6.97 -18.95 10.80
CA ASN A 229 7.98 -19.92 10.41
C ASN A 229 9.32 -19.50 11.00
N ILE A 230 10.17 -20.48 11.29
CA ILE A 230 11.58 -20.23 11.70
C ILE A 230 12.29 -19.64 10.49
N LEU A 231 12.84 -18.44 10.64
CA LEU A 231 13.41 -17.66 9.55
C LEU A 231 14.53 -18.41 8.80
N GLU A 232 15.41 -19.10 9.54
CA GLU A 232 16.56 -19.82 8.99
C GLU A 232 16.16 -21.03 8.12
N SER A 233 15.07 -21.74 8.48
CA SER A 233 14.73 -23.05 7.90
C SER A 233 13.39 -23.11 7.19
N GLY A 234 12.53 -22.11 7.34
CA GLY A 234 11.17 -22.13 6.84
C GLY A 234 10.22 -23.07 7.58
N LEU A 235 10.69 -23.80 8.60
CA LEU A 235 9.85 -24.72 9.36
C LEU A 235 8.79 -23.98 10.14
N LEU A 236 7.55 -24.47 10.10
CA LEU A 236 6.44 -23.91 10.85
C LEU A 236 6.73 -24.01 12.37
N ALA A 237 6.85 -22.86 13.02
CA ALA A 237 6.97 -22.78 14.47
C ALA A 237 5.59 -22.92 15.14
N TRP A 238 4.62 -22.15 14.63
CA TRP A 238 3.22 -22.24 15.06
C TRP A 238 2.30 -21.52 14.04
N GLU A 239 1.03 -21.88 14.07
CA GLU A 239 -0.05 -21.15 13.43
C GLU A 239 -1.20 -20.93 14.40
N THR A 240 -1.89 -19.79 14.27
CA THR A 240 -3.02 -19.45 15.14
C THR A 240 -4.16 -18.88 14.31
N ALA A 241 -5.37 -19.44 14.45
CA ALA A 241 -6.56 -18.90 13.81
C ALA A 241 -6.92 -17.54 14.40
N ILE A 242 -6.84 -16.49 13.59
CA ILE A 242 -7.33 -15.15 13.93
C ILE A 242 -8.85 -15.16 13.82
N THR A 243 -9.35 -15.70 12.73
CA THR A 243 -10.78 -15.88 12.47
C THR A 243 -11.04 -17.26 11.85
N THR A 244 -12.30 -17.65 11.74
CA THR A 244 -12.73 -18.87 11.06
C THR A 244 -13.80 -18.55 10.05
N PRO A 245 -13.81 -19.22 8.87
CA PRO A 245 -14.86 -19.03 7.87
C PRO A 245 -16.25 -19.22 8.45
N ALA A 246 -17.12 -18.24 8.29
CA ALA A 246 -18.50 -18.28 8.75
C ALA A 246 -19.41 -17.60 7.71
N GLY A 247 -20.60 -18.12 7.52
CA GLY A 247 -21.56 -17.60 6.55
C GLY A 247 -22.15 -18.67 5.64
N ALA A 248 -23.21 -18.31 4.92
CA ALA A 248 -23.93 -19.20 4.02
C ALA A 248 -23.38 -19.20 2.59
N THR A 249 -22.72 -18.13 2.18
CA THR A 249 -22.14 -17.94 0.84
C THR A 249 -20.62 -17.99 0.89
N GLU A 250 -19.97 -18.31 -0.24
CA GLU A 250 -18.51 -18.27 -0.34
C GLU A 250 -17.95 -16.86 -0.06
N LEU A 251 -18.65 -15.80 -0.48
CA LEU A 251 -18.24 -14.42 -0.20
C LEU A 251 -18.25 -14.10 1.31
N GLU A 252 -19.28 -14.56 2.04
CA GLU A 252 -19.33 -14.37 3.50
C GLU A 252 -18.24 -15.15 4.24
N ARG A 253 -17.68 -16.19 3.59
CA ARG A 253 -16.65 -17.06 4.15
C ARG A 253 -15.22 -16.59 3.90
N ILE A 254 -15.03 -15.47 3.17
CA ILE A 254 -13.71 -14.87 2.97
C ILE A 254 -13.19 -14.37 4.33
N VAL A 255 -12.04 -14.88 4.74
CA VAL A 255 -11.43 -14.63 6.06
C VAL A 255 -9.97 -14.20 5.98
N ASP A 256 -9.52 -13.82 4.81
CA ASP A 256 -8.14 -13.51 4.50
C ASP A 256 -7.52 -12.56 5.54
N VAL A 257 -6.31 -12.88 5.99
CA VAL A 257 -5.47 -12.00 6.79
C VAL A 257 -4.46 -11.35 5.84
N ASP A 258 -4.90 -10.33 5.11
CA ASP A 258 -4.12 -9.63 4.09
C ASP A 258 -3.23 -8.52 4.64
N SER A 259 -3.50 -8.09 5.87
CA SER A 259 -2.68 -7.10 6.53
C SER A 259 -1.30 -7.67 6.88
N ALA A 260 -0.26 -6.83 6.79
CA ALA A 260 1.04 -7.19 7.34
C ALA A 260 0.93 -7.40 8.86
N PRO A 261 1.51 -8.47 9.42
CA PRO A 261 1.59 -8.64 10.87
C PRO A 261 2.40 -7.50 11.51
N LEU A 262 1.82 -6.79 12.47
CA LEU A 262 2.49 -5.72 13.20
C LEU A 262 3.12 -6.28 14.48
N LEU A 263 4.44 -6.29 14.55
CA LEU A 263 5.18 -6.79 15.70
C LEU A 263 5.61 -5.65 16.62
N TYR A 264 5.22 -5.72 17.90
CA TYR A 264 5.66 -4.78 18.91
C TYR A 264 5.73 -5.43 20.30
N GLY A 265 6.88 -5.32 20.96
CA GLY A 265 7.07 -5.80 22.32
C GLY A 265 6.79 -7.29 22.54
N GLY A 266 7.09 -8.13 21.54
CA GLY A 266 6.85 -9.58 21.59
C GLY A 266 5.38 -9.98 21.37
N ILE A 267 4.54 -9.04 20.92
CA ILE A 267 3.14 -9.25 20.57
C ILE A 267 2.97 -8.97 19.07
N VAL A 268 2.25 -9.84 18.37
CA VAL A 268 1.89 -9.69 16.98
C VAL A 268 0.42 -9.29 16.87
N TYR A 269 0.14 -8.21 16.18
CA TYR A 269 -1.21 -7.75 15.88
C TYR A 269 -1.52 -8.10 14.43
N ALA A 270 -2.65 -8.75 14.21
CA ALA A 270 -3.11 -9.13 12.88
C ALA A 270 -4.63 -8.91 12.79
N VAL A 271 -5.08 -8.42 11.63
CA VAL A 271 -6.49 -8.18 11.34
C VAL A 271 -6.92 -8.97 10.11
N SER A 272 -8.07 -9.61 10.18
CA SER A 272 -8.68 -10.30 9.05
C SER A 272 -9.70 -9.42 8.33
N TYR A 273 -9.93 -9.70 7.07
CA TYR A 273 -10.95 -9.02 6.27
C TYR A 273 -12.35 -9.14 6.89
N ASN A 274 -12.70 -10.32 7.37
CA ASN A 274 -14.04 -10.64 7.89
C ASN A 274 -14.20 -10.39 9.41
N GLY A 275 -13.52 -9.34 9.92
CA GLY A 275 -13.97 -8.75 11.18
C GLY A 275 -13.25 -9.17 12.45
N THR A 276 -12.02 -9.68 12.42
CA THR A 276 -11.28 -9.95 13.66
C THR A 276 -9.90 -9.32 13.67
N LEU A 277 -9.65 -8.47 14.66
CA LEU A 277 -8.34 -8.01 15.08
C LEU A 277 -7.91 -8.84 16.30
N ALA A 278 -6.69 -9.37 16.28
CA ALA A 278 -6.14 -10.14 17.37
C ALA A 278 -4.75 -9.66 17.78
N ALA A 279 -4.46 -9.76 19.09
CA ALA A 279 -3.11 -9.70 19.65
C ALA A 279 -2.68 -11.10 20.05
N VAL A 280 -1.53 -11.53 19.53
CA VAL A 280 -0.98 -12.88 19.69
C VAL A 280 0.43 -12.79 20.26
N GLU A 281 0.76 -13.59 21.26
CA GLU A 281 2.11 -13.67 21.81
C GLU A 281 3.05 -14.32 20.78
N LEU A 282 4.08 -13.60 20.35
CA LEU A 282 5.00 -14.06 19.30
C LEU A 282 5.64 -15.42 19.60
N ARG A 283 6.04 -15.63 20.86
CA ARG A 283 6.80 -16.81 21.25
C ARG A 283 5.99 -18.10 21.22
N SER A 284 4.69 -18.03 21.52
CA SER A 284 3.85 -19.23 21.74
C SER A 284 2.68 -19.35 20.78
N GLY A 285 2.36 -18.30 20.00
CA GLY A 285 1.14 -18.26 19.21
C GLY A 285 -0.14 -18.13 20.04
N ARG A 286 -0.04 -17.90 21.36
CA ARG A 286 -1.20 -17.77 22.24
C ARG A 286 -1.91 -16.44 22.02
N VAL A 287 -3.22 -16.50 21.75
CA VAL A 287 -4.06 -15.30 21.63
C VAL A 287 -4.16 -14.63 23.00
N ILE A 288 -3.83 -13.34 23.07
CA ILE A 288 -3.94 -12.50 24.25
C ILE A 288 -5.36 -11.90 24.31
N TRP A 289 -5.81 -11.30 23.21
CA TRP A 289 -7.16 -10.79 23.07
C TRP A 289 -7.59 -10.78 21.59
N LYS A 290 -8.91 -10.76 21.34
CA LYS A 290 -9.54 -10.55 20.03
C LYS A 290 -10.62 -9.47 20.14
N ARG A 291 -10.85 -8.73 19.02
CA ARG A 291 -11.91 -7.73 18.88
C ARG A 291 -12.52 -7.79 17.48
N GLU A 292 -13.75 -7.36 17.36
CA GLU A 292 -14.52 -7.38 16.11
C GLU A 292 -14.22 -6.12 15.29
N TYR A 293 -13.10 -6.13 14.54
CA TYR A 293 -12.72 -5.13 13.55
C TYR A 293 -12.22 -5.84 12.30
N GLY A 294 -12.84 -5.55 11.14
CA GLY A 294 -12.47 -6.16 9.85
C GLY A 294 -11.72 -5.18 8.98
N SER A 295 -10.56 -5.58 8.47
CA SER A 295 -9.77 -4.77 7.55
C SER A 295 -8.88 -5.63 6.67
N TYR A 296 -8.67 -5.17 5.43
CA TYR A 296 -7.58 -5.63 4.57
C TYR A 296 -6.37 -4.70 4.64
N ARG A 297 -6.49 -3.58 5.35
CA ARG A 297 -5.43 -2.57 5.52
C ARG A 297 -4.52 -2.92 6.68
N ASN A 298 -3.29 -2.45 6.62
CA ASN A 298 -2.36 -2.64 7.71
C ASN A 298 -2.85 -1.92 8.98
N VAL A 299 -2.67 -2.58 10.11
CA VAL A 299 -2.81 -1.97 11.42
C VAL A 299 -1.57 -1.12 11.68
N THR A 300 -1.75 0.06 12.23
CA THR A 300 -0.64 0.94 12.62
C THR A 300 -0.71 1.28 14.10
N MET A 301 0.37 1.80 14.64
CA MET A 301 0.47 2.03 16.07
C MET A 301 1.32 3.27 16.38
N ASN A 302 0.91 3.98 17.43
CA ASN A 302 1.76 4.94 18.11
C ASN A 302 1.70 4.67 19.62
N ASP A 303 2.85 4.40 20.23
CA ASP A 303 2.98 4.05 21.66
C ASP A 303 2.01 2.95 22.13
N ASN A 304 0.94 3.34 22.81
CA ASN A 304 -0.05 2.43 23.38
C ASN A 304 -1.36 2.38 22.58
N THR A 305 -1.46 3.12 21.47
CA THR A 305 -2.67 3.20 20.66
C THR A 305 -2.48 2.49 19.33
N ILE A 306 -3.40 1.57 19.04
CA ILE A 306 -3.52 0.91 17.74
C ILE A 306 -4.56 1.67 16.92
N PHE A 307 -4.24 1.94 15.66
CA PHE A 307 -5.16 2.50 14.69
C PHE A 307 -5.57 1.46 13.66
N VAL A 308 -6.88 1.32 13.46
CA VAL A 308 -7.49 0.41 12.48
C VAL A 308 -8.40 1.23 11.59
N VAL A 309 -8.25 1.06 10.29
CA VAL A 309 -9.19 1.59 9.29
C VAL A 309 -9.95 0.39 8.73
N ASP A 310 -11.24 0.32 8.97
CA ASP A 310 -12.06 -0.82 8.54
C ASP A 310 -12.41 -0.77 7.04
N ASN A 311 -13.05 -1.83 6.54
CA ASN A 311 -13.45 -1.95 5.14
C ASN A 311 -14.50 -0.91 4.70
N LYS A 312 -15.18 -0.25 5.65
CA LYS A 312 -16.16 0.82 5.42
C LYS A 312 -15.57 2.21 5.63
N SER A 313 -14.24 2.30 5.85
CA SER A 313 -13.53 3.55 6.11
C SER A 313 -13.89 4.24 7.44
N PHE A 314 -14.32 3.46 8.45
CA PHE A 314 -14.29 3.94 9.82
C PHE A 314 -12.87 3.82 10.37
N ILE A 315 -12.45 4.81 11.15
CA ILE A 315 -11.16 4.81 11.82
C ILE A 315 -11.40 4.56 13.31
N TYR A 316 -10.66 3.64 13.88
CA TYR A 316 -10.72 3.29 15.30
C TYR A 316 -9.37 3.46 15.96
N ALA A 317 -9.35 4.03 17.16
CA ALA A 317 -8.21 4.01 18.07
C ALA A 317 -8.50 3.07 19.23
N LEU A 318 -7.57 2.15 19.48
CA LEU A 318 -7.74 1.09 20.48
C LEU A 318 -6.55 1.09 21.44
N ASP A 319 -6.82 0.81 22.73
CA ASP A 319 -5.76 0.53 23.70
C ASP A 319 -5.06 -0.78 23.31
N ARG A 320 -3.76 -0.71 23.04
CA ARG A 320 -2.93 -1.84 22.62
C ARG A 320 -2.95 -3.03 23.58
N ARG A 321 -3.08 -2.78 24.89
CA ARG A 321 -2.96 -3.81 25.92
C ARG A 321 -4.16 -4.75 25.97
N ASN A 322 -5.36 -4.26 25.59
CA ASN A 322 -6.60 -5.01 25.76
C ASN A 322 -7.58 -4.86 24.58
N GLY A 323 -7.25 -4.04 23.56
CA GLY A 323 -8.08 -3.77 22.40
C GLY A 323 -9.37 -3.00 22.70
N VAL A 324 -9.45 -2.30 23.83
CA VAL A 324 -10.62 -1.45 24.15
C VAL A 324 -10.60 -0.20 23.27
N GLU A 325 -11.74 0.13 22.69
CA GLU A 325 -11.91 1.32 21.86
C GLU A 325 -11.77 2.59 22.72
N LEU A 326 -10.90 3.49 22.29
CA LEU A 326 -10.70 4.82 22.85
C LEU A 326 -11.63 5.84 22.16
N TRP A 327 -11.68 5.78 20.85
CA TRP A 327 -12.58 6.56 20.01
C TRP A 327 -12.79 5.89 18.65
N SER A 328 -13.83 6.31 17.94
CA SER A 328 -14.09 5.97 16.54
C SER A 328 -14.49 7.20 15.73
N GLN A 329 -14.11 7.22 14.46
CA GLN A 329 -14.36 8.30 13.50
C GLN A 329 -15.04 7.74 12.26
N GLY A 330 -16.26 8.20 11.98
CA GLY A 330 -17.08 7.75 10.85
C GLY A 330 -17.42 8.86 9.83
N ALA A 331 -16.91 10.08 9.99
CA ALA A 331 -17.20 11.18 9.05
C ALA A 331 -16.64 10.95 7.63
N LEU A 332 -15.66 10.05 7.51
CA LEU A 332 -14.98 9.68 6.26
C LEU A 332 -15.42 8.29 5.75
N LYS A 333 -16.55 7.76 6.22
CA LYS A 333 -17.07 6.45 5.80
C LYS A 333 -17.21 6.35 4.26
N GLN A 334 -16.97 5.15 3.72
CA GLN A 334 -17.11 4.80 2.30
C GLN A 334 -16.16 5.55 1.34
N ARG A 335 -15.13 6.23 1.86
CA ARG A 335 -14.15 6.97 1.05
C ARG A 335 -12.92 6.14 0.64
N SER A 336 -12.95 4.82 0.87
CA SER A 336 -11.82 3.89 0.58
C SER A 336 -10.50 4.35 1.19
N LEU A 337 -10.54 4.78 2.47
CA LEU A 337 -9.37 5.31 3.17
C LEU A 337 -8.20 4.33 3.14
N THR A 338 -6.99 4.85 3.13
CA THR A 338 -5.76 4.07 3.32
C THR A 338 -5.61 3.59 4.76
N ALA A 339 -4.59 2.77 5.05
CA ALA A 339 -4.13 2.63 6.43
C ALA A 339 -3.65 3.98 6.98
N ALA A 340 -3.78 4.17 8.29
CA ALA A 340 -3.39 5.41 8.96
C ALA A 340 -1.87 5.46 9.15
N GLU A 341 -1.24 6.62 8.95
CA GLU A 341 0.17 6.86 9.28
C GLU A 341 0.28 7.83 10.46
N PRO A 342 0.80 7.41 11.61
CA PRO A 342 0.98 8.28 12.76
C PRO A 342 2.11 9.30 12.55
N ILE A 343 1.82 10.58 12.79
CA ILE A 343 2.81 11.66 12.77
C ILE A 343 2.47 12.76 13.79
N GLY A 344 3.39 13.05 14.70
CA GLY A 344 3.15 14.03 15.76
C GLY A 344 1.87 13.72 16.54
N ASN A 345 0.97 14.68 16.64
CA ASN A 345 -0.34 14.54 17.30
C ASN A 345 -1.43 13.95 16.40
N TYR A 346 -1.11 13.57 15.17
CA TYR A 346 -2.07 13.16 14.15
C TYR A 346 -1.83 11.75 13.64
N ILE A 347 -2.87 11.17 13.06
CA ILE A 347 -2.75 10.14 12.05
C ILE A 347 -3.20 10.74 10.71
N VAL A 348 -2.56 10.34 9.63
CA VAL A 348 -2.90 10.78 8.27
C VAL A 348 -3.42 9.60 7.46
N VAL A 349 -4.53 9.81 6.78
CA VAL A 349 -5.14 8.86 5.84
C VAL A 349 -5.38 9.53 4.50
N GLY A 350 -5.16 8.81 3.41
CA GLY A 350 -5.57 9.20 2.06
C GLY A 350 -6.92 8.60 1.70
N ASP A 351 -7.59 9.15 0.68
CA ASP A 351 -8.85 8.61 0.18
C ASP A 351 -8.87 8.46 -1.36
N LYS A 352 -9.92 7.82 -1.88
CA LYS A 352 -10.07 7.52 -3.32
C LYS A 352 -10.30 8.74 -4.20
N TRP A 353 -10.41 9.93 -3.67
CA TRP A 353 -10.54 11.20 -4.38
C TRP A 353 -9.35 12.13 -4.16
N GLY A 354 -8.18 11.61 -3.79
CA GLY A 354 -6.95 12.38 -3.68
C GLY A 354 -6.82 13.27 -2.44
N PHE A 355 -7.75 13.14 -1.46
CA PHE A 355 -7.64 13.91 -0.23
C PHE A 355 -6.76 13.21 0.80
N LEU A 356 -5.94 13.98 1.49
CA LEU A 356 -5.31 13.62 2.75
C LEU A 356 -6.08 14.25 3.91
N HIS A 357 -6.30 13.47 4.96
CA HIS A 357 -7.01 13.90 6.17
C HIS A 357 -6.12 13.70 7.40
N TRP A 358 -5.95 14.76 8.18
CA TRP A 358 -5.26 14.73 9.48
C TRP A 358 -6.29 14.57 10.58
N VAL A 359 -6.21 13.45 11.28
CA VAL A 359 -7.11 13.08 12.38
C VAL A 359 -6.31 13.12 13.68
N ASN A 360 -6.78 13.88 14.64
CA ASN A 360 -6.14 13.99 15.95
C ASN A 360 -6.15 12.64 16.68
N GLN A 361 -4.98 12.19 17.15
CA GLN A 361 -4.81 10.86 17.74
C GLN A 361 -5.55 10.67 19.06
N GLU A 362 -5.77 11.74 19.84
CA GLU A 362 -6.44 11.67 21.14
C GLU A 362 -7.97 11.76 21.00
N THR A 363 -8.46 12.59 20.08
CA THR A 363 -9.89 12.93 20.00
C THR A 363 -10.62 12.28 18.84
N GLY A 364 -9.90 11.78 17.83
CA GLY A 364 -10.49 11.25 16.59
C GLY A 364 -11.09 12.33 15.68
N LYS A 365 -10.89 13.63 15.97
CA LYS A 365 -11.42 14.72 15.13
C LYS A 365 -10.56 14.92 13.87
N VAL A 366 -11.19 15.14 12.73
CA VAL A 366 -10.52 15.61 11.52
C VAL A 366 -10.21 17.09 11.70
N GLU A 367 -8.94 17.46 11.79
CA GLU A 367 -8.47 18.80 12.10
C GLU A 367 -7.79 19.52 10.94
N ALA A 368 -7.40 18.80 9.89
CA ALA A 368 -6.94 19.38 8.66
C ALA A 368 -7.22 18.47 7.47
N ARG A 369 -7.18 19.05 6.28
CA ARG A 369 -7.42 18.37 5.02
C ARG A 369 -6.60 19.01 3.92
N LEU A 370 -6.10 18.20 2.99
CA LEU A 370 -5.42 18.67 1.79
C LEU A 370 -5.98 17.91 0.60
N ASP A 371 -6.31 18.66 -0.44
CA ASP A 371 -6.68 18.15 -1.75
C ASP A 371 -5.42 18.13 -2.62
N LEU A 372 -5.06 16.98 -3.18
CA LEU A 372 -3.92 16.81 -4.09
C LEU A 372 -4.34 16.79 -5.56
N GLY A 373 -5.58 17.16 -5.87
CA GLY A 373 -6.10 17.21 -7.23
C GLY A 373 -7.48 16.55 -7.40
N GLY A 374 -8.15 16.22 -6.33
CA GLY A 374 -9.27 15.33 -6.10
C GLY A 374 -10.54 15.41 -6.94
N ASP A 375 -10.51 15.94 -8.15
CA ASP A 375 -11.71 15.94 -9.00
C ASP A 375 -11.87 14.67 -9.85
N ASP A 376 -10.79 13.89 -10.06
CA ASP A 376 -10.80 12.64 -10.81
C ASP A 376 -10.26 11.47 -9.97
N GLU A 377 -10.60 10.23 -10.37
CA GLU A 377 -10.10 9.02 -9.71
C GLU A 377 -8.60 8.77 -9.97
N ASP A 378 -7.99 9.52 -10.88
CA ASP A 378 -6.57 9.41 -11.23
C ASP A 378 -5.66 9.89 -10.09
N GLU A 379 -6.08 10.88 -9.28
CA GLU A 379 -5.35 11.32 -8.10
C GLU A 379 -5.69 10.51 -6.82
N ALA A 380 -6.43 9.43 -6.94
CA ALA A 380 -6.79 8.58 -5.80
C ALA A 380 -5.54 8.13 -5.01
N ILE A 381 -5.64 8.14 -3.68
CA ILE A 381 -4.57 7.67 -2.79
C ILE A 381 -4.98 6.30 -2.25
N TYR A 382 -4.37 5.23 -2.77
CA TYR A 382 -4.63 3.85 -2.34
C TYR A 382 -3.56 3.30 -1.40
N ALA A 383 -2.32 3.77 -1.55
CA ALA A 383 -1.21 3.40 -0.68
C ALA A 383 -1.18 4.25 0.59
N ALA A 384 -0.87 3.63 1.72
CA ALA A 384 -0.73 4.37 2.97
C ALA A 384 0.39 5.41 2.87
N PRO A 385 0.15 6.64 3.35
CA PRO A 385 1.22 7.63 3.46
C PRO A 385 2.39 7.13 4.30
N VAL A 386 3.54 7.76 4.16
CA VAL A 386 4.77 7.39 4.88
C VAL A 386 5.33 8.60 5.60
N LYS A 387 5.65 8.45 6.86
CA LYS A 387 6.31 9.49 7.65
C LYS A 387 7.79 9.62 7.25
N VAL A 388 8.21 10.86 6.93
CA VAL A 388 9.59 11.23 6.59
C VAL A 388 9.97 12.47 7.40
N GLY A 389 10.61 12.28 8.55
CA GLY A 389 10.85 13.37 9.49
C GLY A 389 9.54 14.00 10.00
N ASP A 390 9.35 15.29 9.73
CA ASP A 390 8.14 16.05 10.08
C ASP A 390 7.15 16.14 8.89
N ALA A 391 7.41 15.43 7.80
CA ALA A 391 6.56 15.39 6.63
C ALA A 391 5.89 14.04 6.44
N ILE A 392 4.78 14.05 5.72
CA ILE A 392 4.15 12.88 5.12
C ILE A 392 4.52 12.85 3.65
N VAL A 393 4.90 11.68 3.16
CA VAL A 393 5.07 11.41 1.74
C VAL A 393 3.98 10.46 1.29
N THR A 394 3.31 10.78 0.20
CA THR A 394 2.27 9.96 -0.41
C THR A 394 2.52 9.79 -1.90
N ILE A 395 1.87 8.81 -2.50
CA ILE A 395 1.82 8.60 -3.95
C ILE A 395 0.36 8.48 -4.36
N THR A 396 -0.01 9.14 -5.43
CA THR A 396 -1.33 9.06 -6.06
C THR A 396 -1.34 7.96 -7.11
N ARG A 397 -2.52 7.60 -7.58
CA ARG A 397 -2.73 6.53 -8.56
C ARG A 397 -2.01 6.80 -9.89
N ASP A 398 -1.95 8.06 -10.32
CA ASP A 398 -1.26 8.52 -11.54
C ASP A 398 0.28 8.56 -11.41
N GLY A 399 0.84 8.26 -10.24
CA GLY A 399 2.27 8.25 -9.99
C GLY A 399 2.85 9.54 -9.40
N THR A 400 2.02 10.53 -9.09
CA THR A 400 2.49 11.76 -8.42
C THR A 400 2.89 11.49 -6.98
N VAL A 401 4.15 11.70 -6.67
CA VAL A 401 4.72 11.62 -5.31
C VAL A 401 4.76 13.01 -4.70
N ALA A 402 4.16 13.20 -3.54
CA ALA A 402 4.11 14.49 -2.85
C ALA A 402 4.63 14.39 -1.42
N SER A 403 5.37 15.42 -0.98
CA SER A 403 5.80 15.62 0.40
C SER A 403 5.04 16.77 1.02
N ILE A 404 4.43 16.52 2.18
CA ILE A 404 3.53 17.48 2.85
C ILE A 404 3.97 17.68 4.29
N THR A 405 4.24 18.95 4.67
CA THR A 405 4.56 19.27 6.07
C THR A 405 3.34 19.09 6.97
N THR A 406 3.55 18.41 8.09
CA THR A 406 2.58 18.28 9.18
C THR A 406 3.10 19.08 10.37
N PRO A 407 2.33 20.03 10.91
CA PRO A 407 2.69 20.72 12.16
C PRO A 407 2.78 19.74 13.33
N GLN A 408 3.73 19.97 14.23
CA GLN A 408 3.91 19.18 15.45
C GLN A 408 2.98 19.64 16.57
#